data_f14de3251b1185414b30f854229e0b72
#
_entry.id   f14de3251b1185414b30f854229e0b72
#
_cell.length_a   1.000
_cell.length_b   1.000
_cell.length_c   1.000
_cell.angle_alpha   90.00
_cell.angle_beta   90.00
_cell.angle_gamma   90.00
#
_symmetry.space_group_name_H-M   'P 1'
#
loop_
_entity.id
_entity.type
_entity.pdbx_description
1 polymer ?
#
loop_
_entity_poly.entity_id
_entity_poly.type
_entity_poly.pdbx_seq_one_letter_code
_entity_poly.pdbx_strand_id
1 'polypeptide(L)'
;VRSVIALSILGLLFFSQRFWYRAIWRVTSNWGSQGLRVAARLIYVTLLLLIIAAIADGFHKGRSHILSGINLITVFAGLWFFSALFAYLAVKIVRGIDRIWAWLRAAYQLKTNPAASRVLTSPATAAPYSSSPASAELIPDPSRRYFFKTATALAGAGPFLTAMYGFAAERLDYQVHRVEIPVPNLPAGLEGMKIVQISDIHLSSYMPRLQVRRAVNMANDLGADLALVTGDFITGAGDPIADCIDEVKGLRAPLGVWGCNGNHEIYARAEDTAQILFAQAGMKLLRSENAQLTFQSASFNLIGVDYQRERTNGGRRVQLLQNVEPLVRRDMPNILMSHNPNAFNRAAELGIELTLAGHTHGGQIQVEILDHRLSPARFITDYVAGLYHRPMFAPAPNDRAASNGSAFETSHGSLFPSRSSALASIYVNRGLGTVGAPVRLGVPPEITLLTLRRA
;
A
#
# COMPACT_ATOMS: atom_id res chain seq x y z
N VAL A 1 23.78 6.91 3.45
CA VAL A 1 22.75 5.86 3.59
C VAL A 1 21.86 5.77 2.34
N ARG A 2 21.21 6.88 1.90
CA ARG A 2 20.29 6.88 0.73
C ARG A 2 20.95 6.39 -0.56
N SER A 3 22.18 6.82 -0.85
CA SER A 3 22.92 6.42 -2.06
C SER A 3 23.28 4.92 -2.05
N VAL A 4 23.64 4.37 -0.89
CA VAL A 4 23.97 2.94 -0.75
C VAL A 4 22.72 2.07 -0.98
N ILE A 5 21.59 2.48 -0.42
CA ILE A 5 20.30 1.78 -0.63
C ILE A 5 19.92 1.80 -2.11
N ALA A 6 20.02 2.95 -2.77
CA ALA A 6 19.71 3.09 -4.20
C ALA A 6 20.61 2.18 -5.06
N LEU A 7 21.92 2.17 -4.80
CA LEU A 7 22.87 1.31 -5.52
C LEU A 7 22.59 -0.18 -5.27
N SER A 8 22.21 -0.55 -4.04
CA SER A 8 21.85 -1.93 -3.71
C SER A 8 20.61 -2.39 -4.45
N ILE A 9 19.59 -1.54 -4.53
CA ILE A 9 18.37 -1.81 -5.31
C ILE A 9 18.70 -1.97 -6.79
N LEU A 10 19.45 -1.04 -7.38
CA LEU A 10 19.87 -1.12 -8.78
C LEU A 10 20.66 -2.39 -9.08
N GLY A 11 21.60 -2.75 -8.19
CA GLY A 11 22.36 -3.99 -8.31
C GLY A 11 21.46 -5.24 -8.29
N LEU A 12 20.52 -5.28 -7.34
CA LEU A 12 19.57 -6.39 -7.24
C LEU A 12 18.69 -6.52 -8.48
N LEU A 13 18.23 -5.40 -9.01
CA LEU A 13 17.45 -5.34 -10.24
C LEU A 13 18.28 -5.83 -11.45
N PHE A 14 19.52 -5.39 -11.58
CA PHE A 14 20.43 -5.87 -12.64
C PHE A 14 20.65 -7.38 -12.57
N PHE A 15 20.92 -7.94 -11.37
CA PHE A 15 21.12 -9.38 -11.21
C PHE A 15 19.84 -10.18 -11.50
N SER A 16 18.66 -9.64 -11.15
CA SER A 16 17.37 -10.22 -11.50
C SER A 16 17.21 -10.31 -13.03
N GLN A 17 17.39 -9.22 -13.76
CA GLN A 17 17.23 -9.21 -15.22
C GLN A 17 18.29 -10.09 -15.91
N ARG A 18 19.54 -10.09 -15.45
CA ARG A 18 20.59 -11.01 -15.94
C ARG A 18 20.21 -12.49 -15.72
N PHE A 19 19.57 -12.82 -14.61
CA PHE A 19 19.10 -14.17 -14.34
C PHE A 19 18.02 -14.60 -15.34
N TRP A 20 17.01 -13.76 -15.60
CA TRP A 20 15.93 -14.03 -16.53
C TRP A 20 16.40 -14.06 -17.97
N TYR A 21 17.28 -13.17 -18.37
CA TYR A 21 17.95 -13.21 -19.66
C TYR A 21 18.60 -14.58 -19.91
N ARG A 22 19.41 -15.04 -18.96
CA ARG A 22 20.08 -16.34 -19.06
C ARG A 22 19.09 -17.52 -19.03
N ALA A 23 17.99 -17.41 -18.31
CA ALA A 23 16.96 -18.42 -18.25
C ALA A 23 16.24 -18.56 -19.60
N ILE A 24 15.82 -17.44 -20.18
CA ILE A 24 15.15 -17.39 -21.48
C ILE A 24 16.08 -17.91 -22.59
N TRP A 25 17.34 -17.49 -22.60
CA TRP A 25 18.31 -17.99 -23.58
C TRP A 25 18.50 -19.50 -23.49
N ARG A 26 18.60 -20.06 -22.29
CA ARG A 26 18.72 -21.51 -22.10
C ARG A 26 17.46 -22.29 -22.54
N VAL A 27 16.30 -21.78 -22.18
CA VAL A 27 15.04 -22.44 -22.55
C VAL A 27 14.82 -22.40 -24.06
N THR A 28 15.01 -21.21 -24.65
CA THR A 28 14.80 -21.04 -26.08
C THR A 28 15.85 -21.75 -26.94
N SER A 29 17.10 -22.00 -26.47
CA SER A 29 18.11 -22.73 -27.22
C SER A 29 17.71 -24.18 -27.52
N ASN A 30 16.83 -24.77 -26.74
CA ASN A 30 16.32 -26.13 -26.93
C ASN A 30 15.09 -26.19 -27.86
N TRP A 31 14.61 -25.07 -28.38
CA TRP A 31 13.48 -25.04 -29.31
C TRP A 31 13.93 -25.42 -30.71
N GLY A 32 13.17 -26.29 -31.42
CA GLY A 32 13.48 -26.72 -32.77
C GLY A 32 13.38 -25.61 -33.82
N SER A 33 12.43 -24.67 -33.66
CA SER A 33 12.21 -23.58 -34.63
C SER A 33 13.14 -22.39 -34.36
N GLN A 34 13.96 -22.04 -35.34
CA GLN A 34 14.84 -20.87 -35.28
C GLN A 34 14.03 -19.56 -35.19
N GLY A 35 12.94 -19.45 -35.96
CA GLY A 35 12.08 -18.26 -35.95
C GLY A 35 11.47 -17.98 -34.57
N LEU A 36 10.93 -19.01 -33.90
CA LEU A 36 10.36 -18.89 -32.56
C LEU A 36 11.43 -18.50 -31.51
N ARG A 37 12.65 -19.05 -31.63
CA ARG A 37 13.78 -18.67 -30.76
C ARG A 37 14.10 -17.18 -30.86
N VAL A 38 14.25 -16.69 -32.08
CA VAL A 38 14.59 -15.30 -32.39
C VAL A 38 13.44 -14.39 -31.91
N ALA A 39 12.20 -14.74 -32.25
CA ALA A 39 11.03 -13.96 -31.84
C ALA A 39 10.93 -13.81 -30.30
N ALA A 40 11.05 -14.92 -29.56
CA ALA A 40 10.99 -14.88 -28.08
C ALA A 40 12.11 -14.03 -27.45
N ARG A 41 13.31 -14.11 -27.99
CA ARG A 41 14.46 -13.33 -27.56
C ARG A 41 14.31 -11.85 -27.88
N LEU A 42 13.80 -11.51 -29.06
CA LEU A 42 13.51 -10.14 -29.46
C LEU A 42 12.41 -9.53 -28.60
N ILE A 43 11.31 -10.25 -28.34
CA ILE A 43 10.25 -9.81 -27.45
C ILE A 43 10.82 -9.49 -26.05
N TYR A 44 11.65 -10.36 -25.50
CA TYR A 44 12.27 -10.12 -24.19
C TYR A 44 13.18 -8.89 -24.18
N VAL A 45 14.04 -8.73 -25.20
CA VAL A 45 14.95 -7.58 -25.31
C VAL A 45 14.15 -6.28 -25.48
N THR A 46 13.11 -6.31 -26.31
CA THR A 46 12.25 -5.14 -26.52
C THR A 46 11.54 -4.73 -25.21
N LEU A 47 10.99 -5.70 -24.47
CA LEU A 47 10.41 -5.43 -23.14
C LEU A 47 11.43 -4.82 -22.19
N LEU A 48 12.67 -5.34 -22.17
CA LEU A 48 13.73 -4.80 -21.31
C LEU A 48 14.10 -3.38 -21.70
N LEU A 49 14.19 -3.07 -22.98
CA LEU A 49 14.47 -1.71 -23.48
C LEU A 49 13.34 -0.74 -23.16
N LEU A 50 12.09 -1.17 -23.28
CA LEU A 50 10.91 -0.36 -22.89
C LEU A 50 10.90 -0.06 -21.39
N ILE A 51 11.27 -1.02 -20.55
CA ILE A 51 11.43 -0.83 -19.11
C ILE A 51 12.49 0.23 -18.82
N ILE A 52 13.66 0.10 -19.44
CA ILE A 52 14.77 1.04 -19.26
C ILE A 52 14.35 2.45 -19.72
N ALA A 53 13.68 2.55 -20.87
CA ALA A 53 13.15 3.81 -21.38
C ALA A 53 12.12 4.45 -20.43
N ALA A 54 11.18 3.65 -19.88
CA ALA A 54 10.18 4.11 -18.93
C ALA A 54 10.80 4.60 -17.61
N ILE A 55 11.82 3.91 -17.12
CA ILE A 55 12.56 4.33 -15.92
C ILE A 55 13.34 5.63 -16.20
N ALA A 56 14.03 5.72 -17.34
CA ALA A 56 14.79 6.91 -17.73
C ALA A 56 13.89 8.14 -17.91
N ASP A 57 12.71 7.98 -18.49
CA ASP A 57 11.73 9.05 -18.65
C ASP A 57 11.18 9.53 -17.31
N GLY A 58 10.92 8.62 -16.37
CA GLY A 58 10.50 8.95 -15.01
C GLY A 58 11.54 9.76 -14.22
N PHE A 59 12.83 9.58 -14.50
CA PHE A 59 13.92 10.37 -13.90
C PHE A 59 14.12 11.74 -14.58
N HIS A 60 13.80 11.87 -15.87
CA HIS A 60 14.10 13.08 -16.64
C HIS A 60 13.03 14.16 -16.60
N LYS A 61 11.77 13.80 -16.37
CA LYS A 61 10.67 14.76 -16.46
C LYS A 61 9.53 14.45 -15.48
N GLY A 62 9.36 15.32 -14.51
CA GLY A 62 8.04 15.51 -13.92
C GLY A 62 6.98 16.05 -14.92
N ARG A 63 7.20 15.94 -16.22
CA ARG A 63 6.32 16.43 -17.30
C ARG A 63 6.69 15.75 -18.61
N SER A 64 6.07 14.67 -19.01
CA SER A 64 5.95 14.35 -20.43
C SER A 64 4.60 13.79 -20.81
N HIS A 65 3.89 14.57 -21.59
CA HIS A 65 2.68 14.16 -22.29
C HIS A 65 2.92 13.14 -23.43
N ILE A 66 4.18 12.78 -23.69
CA ILE A 66 4.51 11.87 -24.81
C ILE A 66 4.14 10.42 -24.49
N LEU A 67 3.99 10.05 -23.22
CA LEU A 67 3.67 8.69 -22.79
C LEU A 67 2.20 8.46 -22.41
N SER A 68 1.30 9.42 -22.59
CA SER A 68 -0.12 9.21 -22.32
C SER A 68 -0.75 8.07 -23.16
N GLY A 69 -0.19 7.75 -24.31
CA GLY A 69 -0.53 6.56 -25.11
C GLY A 69 0.24 5.28 -24.75
N ILE A 70 1.28 5.37 -23.92
CA ILE A 70 2.19 4.25 -23.58
C ILE A 70 1.88 3.70 -22.17
N ASN A 71 0.84 4.20 -21.50
CA ASN A 71 0.50 3.81 -20.12
C ASN A 71 0.41 2.28 -19.92
N LEU A 72 -0.17 1.53 -20.87
CA LEU A 72 -0.23 0.08 -20.80
C LEU A 72 1.16 -0.56 -20.86
N ILE A 73 2.05 -0.08 -21.74
CA ILE A 73 3.41 -0.60 -21.88
C ILE A 73 4.21 -0.35 -20.60
N THR A 74 4.12 0.85 -20.03
CA THR A 74 4.79 1.21 -18.78
C THR A 74 4.31 0.32 -17.62
N VAL A 75 3.01 0.03 -17.57
CA VAL A 75 2.43 -0.86 -16.56
C VAL A 75 2.90 -2.30 -16.74
N PHE A 76 2.80 -2.85 -17.93
CA PHE A 76 3.30 -4.20 -18.18
C PHE A 76 4.80 -4.31 -17.93
N ALA A 77 5.56 -3.27 -18.26
CA ALA A 77 6.97 -3.17 -17.94
C ALA A 77 7.21 -3.16 -16.42
N GLY A 78 6.46 -2.38 -15.66
CA GLY A 78 6.52 -2.35 -14.19
C GLY A 78 6.12 -3.69 -13.56
N LEU A 79 5.01 -4.28 -14.01
CA LEU A 79 4.56 -5.60 -13.56
C LEU A 79 5.60 -6.68 -13.84
N TRP A 80 6.17 -6.69 -15.03
CA TRP A 80 7.27 -7.59 -15.38
C TRP A 80 8.45 -7.40 -14.45
N PHE A 81 8.87 -6.18 -14.25
CA PHE A 81 10.06 -5.83 -13.49
C PHE A 81 9.98 -6.27 -12.02
N PHE A 82 8.88 -5.95 -11.35
CA PHE A 82 8.66 -6.35 -9.96
C PHE A 82 8.45 -7.87 -9.85
N SER A 83 7.64 -8.47 -10.73
CA SER A 83 7.43 -9.91 -10.72
C SER A 83 8.72 -10.67 -10.97
N ALA A 84 9.56 -10.22 -11.92
CA ALA A 84 10.85 -10.80 -12.21
C ALA A 84 11.80 -10.70 -11.02
N LEU A 85 11.79 -9.60 -10.29
CA LEU A 85 12.60 -9.42 -9.08
C LEU A 85 12.17 -10.40 -7.97
N PHE A 86 10.88 -10.44 -7.64
CA PHE A 86 10.38 -11.33 -6.60
C PHE A 86 10.56 -12.81 -6.98
N ALA A 87 10.31 -13.17 -8.23
CA ALA A 87 10.55 -14.53 -8.74
C ALA A 87 12.04 -14.91 -8.67
N TYR A 88 12.95 -13.99 -9.01
CA TYR A 88 14.38 -14.21 -8.86
C TYR A 88 14.76 -14.49 -7.40
N LEU A 89 14.28 -13.68 -6.46
CA LEU A 89 14.54 -13.85 -5.02
C LEU A 89 13.97 -15.18 -4.53
N ALA A 90 12.72 -15.51 -4.86
CA ALA A 90 12.08 -16.76 -4.48
C ALA A 90 12.84 -17.99 -5.03
N VAL A 91 13.24 -17.96 -6.29
CA VAL A 91 14.06 -19.04 -6.88
C VAL A 91 15.42 -19.16 -6.19
N LYS A 92 16.04 -18.01 -5.81
CA LYS A 92 17.33 -18.04 -5.08
C LYS A 92 17.18 -18.62 -3.67
N ILE A 93 16.09 -18.32 -2.98
CA ILE A 93 15.76 -18.88 -1.67
C ILE A 93 15.59 -20.40 -1.78
N VAL A 94 14.73 -20.89 -2.69
CA VAL A 94 14.49 -22.33 -2.89
C VAL A 94 15.80 -23.07 -3.20
N ARG A 95 16.61 -22.52 -4.12
CA ARG A 95 17.91 -23.11 -4.45
C ARG A 95 18.92 -23.01 -3.29
N GLY A 96 18.84 -21.99 -2.47
CA GLY A 96 19.65 -21.85 -1.25
C GLY A 96 19.32 -22.94 -0.24
N ILE A 97 18.03 -23.15 0.02
CA ILE A 97 17.53 -24.23 0.90
C ILE A 97 18.00 -25.61 0.40
N ASP A 98 17.87 -25.88 -0.91
CA ASP A 98 18.33 -27.15 -1.49
C ASP A 98 19.83 -27.38 -1.28
N ARG A 99 20.67 -26.34 -1.44
CA ARG A 99 22.12 -26.41 -1.21
C ARG A 99 22.46 -26.64 0.27
N ILE A 100 21.79 -25.88 1.18
CA ILE A 100 21.99 -26.05 2.61
C ILE A 100 21.61 -27.46 3.04
N TRP A 101 20.47 -27.96 2.57
CA TRP A 101 20.02 -29.32 2.85
C TRP A 101 21.00 -30.38 2.33
N ALA A 102 21.52 -30.19 1.11
CA ALA A 102 22.53 -31.09 0.55
C ALA A 102 23.82 -31.10 1.40
N TRP A 103 24.28 -29.92 1.83
CA TRP A 103 25.45 -29.77 2.67
C TRP A 103 25.25 -30.41 4.07
N LEU A 104 24.11 -30.19 4.70
CA LEU A 104 23.78 -30.80 6.00
C LEU A 104 23.75 -32.34 5.90
N ARG A 105 23.18 -32.90 4.85
CA ARG A 105 23.18 -34.34 4.60
C ARG A 105 24.60 -34.89 4.43
N ALA A 106 25.41 -34.22 3.62
CA ALA A 106 26.79 -34.61 3.41
C ALA A 106 27.61 -34.59 4.75
N ALA A 107 27.44 -33.53 5.52
CA ALA A 107 28.07 -33.40 6.82
C ALA A 107 27.61 -34.48 7.81
N TYR A 108 26.30 -34.81 7.81
CA TYR A 108 25.75 -35.88 8.65
C TYR A 108 26.32 -37.26 8.24
N GLN A 109 26.43 -37.57 6.94
CA GLN A 109 26.96 -38.81 6.44
C GLN A 109 28.46 -39.00 6.78
N LEU A 110 29.25 -37.91 6.68
CA LEU A 110 30.67 -37.93 7.10
C LEU A 110 30.81 -38.20 8.60
N LYS A 111 29.87 -37.71 9.41
CA LYS A 111 29.90 -37.93 10.87
C LYS A 111 29.47 -39.35 11.26
N THR A 112 28.50 -39.92 10.54
CA THR A 112 27.92 -41.24 10.85
C THR A 112 28.63 -42.41 10.18
N ASN A 113 29.44 -42.16 9.13
CA ASN A 113 30.18 -43.19 8.43
C ASN A 113 31.69 -42.82 8.31
N PRO A 114 32.51 -43.11 9.35
CA PRO A 114 33.94 -42.75 9.39
C PRO A 114 34.77 -43.40 8.25
N ALA A 115 34.29 -44.49 7.65
CA ALA A 115 34.97 -45.16 6.54
C ALA A 115 34.96 -44.28 5.25
N ALA A 116 33.91 -43.48 5.04
CA ALA A 116 33.82 -42.53 3.93
C ALA A 116 34.83 -41.38 4.07
N SER A 117 35.20 -41.00 5.27
CA SER A 117 36.19 -39.95 5.55
C SER A 117 37.60 -40.33 5.17
N ARG A 118 37.97 -41.61 5.29
CA ARG A 118 39.33 -42.10 4.99
C ARG A 118 39.67 -42.14 3.51
N VAL A 119 38.65 -42.27 2.63
CA VAL A 119 38.85 -42.27 1.17
C VAL A 119 39.24 -40.90 0.64
N LEU A 120 38.84 -39.83 1.29
CA LEU A 120 39.14 -38.44 0.85
C LEU A 120 40.50 -37.91 1.36
N THR A 121 41.15 -38.60 2.28
CA THR A 121 42.43 -38.16 2.89
C THR A 121 43.64 -39.06 2.56
N SER A 122 43.45 -40.10 1.75
CA SER A 122 44.61 -40.94 1.30
C SER A 122 45.30 -40.23 0.13
N PRO A 123 46.63 -39.98 0.24
CA PRO A 123 47.41 -39.57 -0.90
C PRO A 123 47.40 -40.68 -1.98
N ALA A 124 47.18 -40.31 -3.23
CA ALA A 124 47.18 -41.21 -4.35
C ALA A 124 48.57 -41.84 -4.57
N THR A 125 48.81 -42.99 -3.92
CA THR A 125 49.90 -43.89 -4.29
C THR A 125 49.38 -44.80 -5.36
N ALA A 126 49.97 -44.68 -6.56
CA ALA A 126 49.68 -45.49 -7.73
C ALA A 126 49.96 -46.99 -7.45
N ALA A 127 48.91 -47.80 -7.53
CA ALA A 127 49.02 -49.24 -7.68
C ALA A 127 48.10 -49.70 -8.80
N PRO A 128 48.54 -50.68 -9.67
CA PRO A 128 47.86 -50.98 -10.91
C PRO A 128 46.72 -51.99 -10.71
N TYR A 129 45.65 -51.75 -11.43
CA TYR A 129 44.57 -52.66 -11.81
C TYR A 129 44.11 -53.73 -10.81
N SER A 130 43.07 -53.44 -10.06
CA SER A 130 42.02 -54.42 -9.78
C SER A 130 40.74 -53.70 -9.35
N SER A 131 39.64 -54.05 -10.02
CA SER A 131 38.22 -53.83 -9.67
C SER A 131 37.93 -52.54 -8.89
N SER A 132 37.52 -51.50 -9.57
CA SER A 132 36.90 -50.32 -8.97
C SER A 132 35.95 -50.72 -7.85
N PRO A 133 36.17 -50.21 -6.61
CA PRO A 133 35.08 -50.14 -5.68
C PRO A 133 34.14 -49.09 -6.29
N ALA A 134 32.90 -49.52 -6.59
CA ALA A 134 31.84 -48.61 -6.98
C ALA A 134 31.93 -47.40 -6.09
N SER A 135 32.35 -46.27 -6.66
CA SER A 135 32.16 -44.96 -6.02
C SER A 135 30.70 -44.98 -5.57
N ALA A 136 30.49 -44.87 -4.27
CA ALA A 136 29.15 -44.70 -3.73
C ALA A 136 28.63 -43.40 -4.30
N GLU A 137 28.17 -43.42 -5.53
CA GLU A 137 27.36 -42.37 -6.15
C GLU A 137 26.19 -42.21 -5.18
N LEU A 138 26.17 -41.09 -4.47
CA LEU A 138 25.01 -40.64 -3.73
C LEU A 138 23.80 -40.77 -4.67
N ILE A 139 23.04 -41.90 -4.52
CA ILE A 139 21.86 -42.16 -5.33
C ILE A 139 20.98 -40.88 -5.22
N PRO A 140 20.82 -40.12 -6.31
CA PRO A 140 20.06 -38.90 -6.24
C PRO A 140 18.63 -39.28 -5.85
N ASP A 141 18.18 -38.81 -4.69
CA ASP A 141 16.81 -39.01 -4.26
C ASP A 141 15.86 -38.37 -5.32
N PRO A 142 15.15 -39.20 -6.12
CA PRO A 142 14.33 -38.69 -7.21
C PRO A 142 13.20 -37.80 -6.71
N SER A 143 12.66 -38.10 -5.53
CA SER A 143 11.56 -37.36 -4.89
C SER A 143 12.03 -35.96 -4.49
N ARG A 144 13.21 -35.86 -3.89
CA ARG A 144 13.81 -34.56 -3.53
C ARG A 144 14.11 -33.75 -4.78
N ARG A 145 14.71 -34.33 -5.81
CA ARG A 145 15.01 -33.64 -7.06
C ARG A 145 13.73 -33.11 -7.73
N TYR A 146 12.68 -33.92 -7.75
CA TYR A 146 11.38 -33.52 -8.25
C TYR A 146 10.78 -32.38 -7.43
N PHE A 147 10.80 -32.49 -6.10
CA PHE A 147 10.31 -31.46 -5.18
C PHE A 147 10.98 -30.10 -5.44
N PHE A 148 12.31 -30.03 -5.41
CA PHE A 148 13.02 -28.77 -5.61
C PHE A 148 12.89 -28.23 -7.05
N LYS A 149 12.75 -29.09 -8.05
CA LYS A 149 12.45 -28.67 -9.42
C LYS A 149 11.07 -28.01 -9.51
N THR A 150 10.06 -28.63 -8.92
CA THR A 150 8.68 -28.11 -8.88
C THR A 150 8.61 -26.83 -8.04
N ALA A 151 9.20 -26.82 -6.85
CA ALA A 151 9.28 -25.63 -6.00
C ALA A 151 9.97 -24.45 -6.71
N THR A 152 11.05 -24.72 -7.46
CA THR A 152 11.73 -23.69 -8.26
C THR A 152 10.84 -23.15 -9.39
N ALA A 153 10.07 -24.01 -10.04
CA ALA A 153 9.13 -23.62 -11.10
C ALA A 153 7.99 -22.76 -10.54
N LEU A 154 7.40 -23.18 -9.42
CA LEU A 154 6.36 -22.41 -8.72
C LEU A 154 6.88 -21.07 -8.18
N ALA A 155 8.06 -21.04 -7.58
CA ALA A 155 8.71 -19.82 -7.14
C ALA A 155 9.01 -18.84 -8.30
N GLY A 156 9.32 -19.38 -9.48
CA GLY A 156 9.55 -18.59 -10.68
C GLY A 156 8.28 -18.05 -11.32
N ALA A 157 7.21 -18.83 -11.36
CA ALA A 157 5.94 -18.44 -12.00
C ALA A 157 5.00 -17.66 -11.07
N GLY A 158 5.03 -17.98 -9.76
CA GLY A 158 4.09 -17.46 -8.77
C GLY A 158 3.95 -15.93 -8.79
N PRO A 159 5.01 -15.14 -8.66
CA PRO A 159 4.92 -13.68 -8.67
C PRO A 159 4.28 -13.09 -9.93
N PHE A 160 4.49 -13.69 -11.10
CA PHE A 160 3.84 -13.26 -12.35
C PHE A 160 2.36 -13.56 -12.36
N LEU A 161 1.96 -14.76 -11.93
CA LEU A 161 0.55 -15.15 -11.86
C LEU A 161 -0.20 -14.29 -10.81
N THR A 162 0.44 -14.04 -9.69
CA THR A 162 -0.09 -13.19 -8.62
C THR A 162 -0.27 -11.74 -9.09
N ALA A 163 0.73 -11.17 -9.77
CA ALA A 163 0.62 -9.83 -10.32
C ALA A 163 -0.46 -9.73 -11.39
N MET A 164 -0.60 -10.75 -12.24
CA MET A 164 -1.66 -10.81 -13.25
C MET A 164 -3.05 -10.91 -12.61
N TYR A 165 -3.22 -11.72 -11.58
CA TYR A 165 -4.47 -11.80 -10.81
C TYR A 165 -4.82 -10.46 -10.16
N GLY A 166 -3.86 -9.84 -9.48
CA GLY A 166 -4.06 -8.54 -8.82
C GLY A 166 -4.37 -7.41 -9.80
N PHE A 167 -3.84 -7.48 -11.02
CA PHE A 167 -4.15 -6.53 -12.09
C PHE A 167 -5.52 -6.78 -12.74
N ALA A 168 -5.81 -8.04 -13.10
CA ALA A 168 -6.97 -8.35 -13.92
C ALA A 168 -8.26 -8.54 -13.11
N ALA A 169 -8.16 -9.00 -11.87
CA ALA A 169 -9.30 -9.38 -11.05
C ALA A 169 -9.42 -8.54 -9.78
N GLU A 170 -8.49 -8.64 -8.85
CA GLU A 170 -8.68 -8.12 -7.50
C GLU A 170 -8.83 -6.59 -7.43
N ARG A 171 -8.14 -5.82 -8.30
CA ARG A 171 -8.31 -4.36 -8.36
C ARG A 171 -9.70 -3.91 -8.81
N LEU A 172 -10.54 -4.81 -9.34
CA LEU A 172 -11.90 -4.57 -9.79
C LEU A 172 -12.96 -5.18 -8.88
N ASP A 173 -12.52 -5.86 -7.81
CA ASP A 173 -13.37 -6.51 -6.83
C ASP A 173 -13.76 -5.53 -5.71
N TYR A 174 -14.67 -4.60 -6.03
CA TYR A 174 -15.14 -3.60 -5.07
C TYR A 174 -15.92 -4.26 -3.93
N GLN A 175 -15.44 -4.09 -2.71
CA GLN A 175 -16.05 -4.65 -1.51
C GLN A 175 -16.69 -3.57 -0.64
N VAL A 176 -17.87 -3.88 -0.09
CA VAL A 176 -18.56 -3.04 0.87
C VAL A 176 -18.21 -3.50 2.29
N HIS A 177 -17.57 -2.60 3.05
CA HIS A 177 -17.29 -2.81 4.46
C HIS A 177 -18.29 -2.04 5.32
N ARG A 178 -18.95 -2.74 6.26
CA ARG A 178 -19.86 -2.15 7.23
C ARG A 178 -19.18 -2.14 8.59
N VAL A 179 -19.04 -0.96 9.17
CA VAL A 179 -18.25 -0.76 10.40
C VAL A 179 -19.04 0.08 11.38
N GLU A 180 -19.18 -0.40 12.62
CA GLU A 180 -19.72 0.37 13.72
C GLU A 180 -18.59 1.17 14.38
N ILE A 181 -18.81 2.46 14.54
CA ILE A 181 -17.83 3.39 15.09
C ILE A 181 -18.30 3.85 16.48
N PRO A 182 -17.63 3.44 17.55
CA PRO A 182 -17.90 3.98 18.86
C PRO A 182 -17.43 5.44 18.95
N VAL A 183 -18.34 6.35 19.27
CA VAL A 183 -18.07 7.78 19.43
C VAL A 183 -18.38 8.16 20.86
N PRO A 184 -17.42 8.71 21.62
CA PRO A 184 -17.65 9.12 23.00
C PRO A 184 -18.61 10.30 23.05
N ASN A 185 -19.47 10.31 24.06
CA ASN A 185 -20.47 11.36 24.31
C ASN A 185 -21.39 11.65 23.10
N LEU A 186 -21.62 10.67 22.25
CA LEU A 186 -22.51 10.83 21.09
C LEU A 186 -23.93 11.15 21.54
N PRO A 187 -24.53 12.29 21.11
CA PRO A 187 -25.93 12.60 21.35
C PRO A 187 -26.86 11.51 20.82
N ALA A 188 -27.94 11.23 21.53
CA ALA A 188 -28.89 10.20 21.16
C ALA A 188 -29.47 10.36 19.72
N GLY A 189 -29.63 11.62 19.28
CA GLY A 189 -30.10 11.91 17.94
C GLY A 189 -29.10 11.56 16.81
N LEU A 190 -27.83 11.27 17.14
CA LEU A 190 -26.81 10.82 16.16
C LEU A 190 -26.58 9.32 16.20
N GLU A 191 -27.17 8.59 17.15
CA GLU A 191 -27.08 7.13 17.23
C GLU A 191 -27.63 6.49 15.96
N GLY A 192 -26.85 5.61 15.35
CA GLY A 192 -27.24 4.92 14.13
C GLY A 192 -27.10 5.73 12.83
N MET A 193 -26.62 6.99 12.88
CA MET A 193 -26.33 7.76 11.67
C MET A 193 -25.32 7.03 10.79
N LYS A 194 -25.62 6.95 9.50
CA LYS A 194 -24.84 6.21 8.50
C LYS A 194 -24.05 7.17 7.64
N ILE A 195 -22.75 6.94 7.54
CA ILE A 195 -21.83 7.70 6.70
C ILE A 195 -21.24 6.75 5.66
N VAL A 196 -21.40 7.03 4.37
CA VAL A 196 -20.63 6.33 3.34
C VAL A 196 -19.35 7.09 3.08
N GLN A 197 -18.22 6.36 3.10
CA GLN A 197 -16.90 6.90 2.77
C GLN A 197 -16.36 6.21 1.52
N ILE A 198 -15.94 7.01 0.54
CA ILE A 198 -15.07 6.61 -0.56
C ILE A 198 -13.81 7.47 -0.54
N SER A 199 -12.69 6.93 -1.01
CA SER A 199 -11.39 7.58 -0.96
C SER A 199 -10.51 7.10 -2.09
N ASP A 200 -9.43 7.83 -2.39
CA ASP A 200 -8.35 7.38 -3.25
C ASP A 200 -8.90 6.83 -4.59
N ILE A 201 -9.70 7.63 -5.26
CA ILE A 201 -10.37 7.24 -6.52
C ILE A 201 -9.33 7.05 -7.61
N HIS A 202 -8.37 8.00 -7.72
CA HIS A 202 -7.32 7.97 -8.72
C HIS A 202 -7.84 7.75 -10.13
N LEU A 203 -8.85 8.55 -10.54
CA LEU A 203 -9.37 8.46 -11.89
C LEU A 203 -8.23 8.63 -12.90
N SER A 204 -8.05 7.63 -13.72
CA SER A 204 -6.97 7.51 -14.69
C SER A 204 -7.32 6.48 -15.75
N SER A 205 -6.40 6.15 -16.64
CA SER A 205 -6.57 5.07 -17.62
C SER A 205 -6.86 3.70 -16.96
N TYR A 206 -6.45 3.50 -15.70
CA TYR A 206 -6.66 2.25 -14.95
C TYR A 206 -7.88 2.27 -14.04
N MET A 207 -8.39 3.46 -13.75
CA MET A 207 -9.64 3.70 -13.05
C MET A 207 -10.53 4.59 -13.92
N PRO A 208 -11.11 4.04 -15.00
CA PRO A 208 -11.93 4.82 -15.92
C PRO A 208 -13.27 5.20 -15.28
N ARG A 209 -13.93 6.21 -15.82
CA ARG A 209 -15.24 6.74 -15.37
C ARG A 209 -16.26 5.64 -15.03
N LEU A 210 -16.34 4.60 -15.87
CA LEU A 210 -17.29 3.49 -15.65
C LEU A 210 -17.07 2.79 -14.29
N GLN A 211 -15.83 2.65 -13.84
CA GLN A 211 -15.52 2.03 -12.55
C GLN A 211 -15.89 2.96 -11.39
N VAL A 212 -15.63 4.27 -11.53
CA VAL A 212 -16.06 5.27 -10.53
C VAL A 212 -17.58 5.25 -10.41
N ARG A 213 -18.29 5.28 -11.53
CA ARG A 213 -19.77 5.20 -11.57
C ARG A 213 -20.29 3.92 -10.90
N ARG A 214 -19.62 2.78 -11.12
CA ARG A 214 -19.96 1.52 -10.45
C ARG A 214 -19.83 1.66 -8.93
N ALA A 215 -18.72 2.22 -8.45
CA ALA A 215 -18.50 2.42 -7.02
C ALA A 215 -19.52 3.41 -6.41
N VAL A 216 -19.83 4.50 -7.12
CA VAL A 216 -20.87 5.48 -6.74
C VAL A 216 -22.25 4.81 -6.62
N ASN A 217 -22.63 3.96 -7.58
CA ASN A 217 -23.91 3.24 -7.52
C ASN A 217 -23.93 2.29 -6.31
N MET A 218 -22.86 1.53 -6.09
CA MET A 218 -22.75 0.65 -4.91
C MET A 218 -22.81 1.44 -3.59
N ALA A 219 -22.22 2.63 -3.54
CA ALA A 219 -22.29 3.52 -2.38
C ALA A 219 -23.72 4.01 -2.13
N ASN A 220 -24.46 4.37 -3.17
CA ASN A 220 -25.85 4.82 -3.09
C ASN A 220 -26.80 3.71 -2.59
N ASP A 221 -26.55 2.45 -2.99
CA ASP A 221 -27.35 1.29 -2.54
C ASP A 221 -27.27 1.04 -1.03
N LEU A 222 -26.29 1.68 -0.34
CA LEU A 222 -26.12 1.58 1.10
C LEU A 222 -27.09 2.47 1.90
N GLY A 223 -27.72 3.45 1.26
CA GLY A 223 -28.69 4.34 1.89
C GLY A 223 -28.09 5.12 3.06
N ALA A 224 -26.93 5.75 2.86
CA ALA A 224 -26.25 6.55 3.88
C ALA A 224 -26.91 7.92 4.06
N ASP A 225 -26.81 8.48 5.27
CA ASP A 225 -27.31 9.80 5.63
C ASP A 225 -26.34 10.91 5.17
N LEU A 226 -25.05 10.61 5.12
CA LEU A 226 -23.95 11.50 4.75
C LEU A 226 -23.00 10.77 3.80
N ALA A 227 -22.52 11.44 2.73
CA ALA A 227 -21.50 10.90 1.86
C ALA A 227 -20.21 11.73 1.97
N LEU A 228 -19.08 11.03 2.19
CA LEU A 228 -17.76 11.65 2.34
C LEU A 228 -16.78 11.09 1.31
N VAL A 229 -16.00 12.01 0.69
CA VAL A 229 -14.93 11.68 -0.25
C VAL A 229 -13.62 12.22 0.29
N THR A 230 -12.76 11.33 0.76
CA THR A 230 -11.57 11.70 1.52
C THR A 230 -10.31 11.80 0.67
N GLY A 231 -10.38 12.55 -0.45
CA GLY A 231 -9.22 12.96 -1.25
C GLY A 231 -8.76 11.95 -2.30
N ASP A 232 -7.72 12.36 -3.03
CA ASP A 232 -7.08 11.65 -4.12
C ASP A 232 -8.07 11.26 -5.25
N PHE A 233 -8.68 12.28 -5.84
CA PHE A 233 -9.60 12.14 -7.00
C PHE A 233 -8.86 11.71 -8.26
N ILE A 234 -7.61 12.18 -8.41
CA ILE A 234 -6.72 11.97 -9.57
C ILE A 234 -5.38 11.37 -9.12
N THR A 235 -4.56 10.93 -10.07
CA THR A 235 -3.19 10.45 -9.81
C THR A 235 -2.15 11.53 -10.14
N GLY A 236 -2.41 12.38 -11.12
CA GLY A 236 -1.46 13.42 -11.54
C GLY A 236 -2.10 14.56 -12.30
N ALA A 237 -1.31 15.60 -12.60
CA ALA A 237 -1.77 16.83 -13.22
C ALA A 237 -2.37 16.67 -14.63
N GLY A 238 -2.18 15.51 -15.28
CA GLY A 238 -2.75 15.21 -16.59
C GLY A 238 -4.07 14.44 -16.54
N ASP A 239 -4.51 14.01 -15.38
CA ASP A 239 -5.73 13.25 -15.23
C ASP A 239 -6.96 14.16 -15.24
N PRO A 240 -8.09 13.68 -15.79
CA PRO A 240 -9.29 14.52 -15.97
C PRO A 240 -10.09 14.64 -14.67
N ILE A 241 -9.71 15.55 -13.78
CA ILE A 241 -10.37 15.78 -12.50
C ILE A 241 -11.86 16.12 -12.66
N ALA A 242 -12.22 16.84 -13.71
CA ALA A 242 -13.62 17.18 -14.02
C ALA A 242 -14.46 15.93 -14.25
N ASP A 243 -13.91 14.94 -14.96
CA ASP A 243 -14.58 13.66 -15.20
C ASP A 243 -14.78 12.86 -13.90
N CYS A 244 -13.81 12.92 -13.00
CA CYS A 244 -13.92 12.27 -11.68
C CYS A 244 -15.06 12.88 -10.88
N ILE A 245 -15.10 14.20 -10.77
CA ILE A 245 -16.12 14.92 -10.00
C ILE A 245 -17.49 14.78 -10.65
N ASP A 246 -17.55 14.71 -11.99
CA ASP A 246 -18.81 14.44 -12.73
C ASP A 246 -19.41 13.06 -12.38
N GLU A 247 -18.59 12.04 -12.14
CA GLU A 247 -19.09 10.74 -11.64
C GLU A 247 -19.44 10.79 -10.14
N VAL A 248 -18.60 11.47 -9.33
CA VAL A 248 -18.80 11.60 -7.87
C VAL A 248 -20.07 12.38 -7.52
N LYS A 249 -20.50 13.34 -8.35
CA LYS A 249 -21.76 14.06 -8.15
C LYS A 249 -23.00 13.15 -8.18
N GLY A 250 -22.85 11.92 -8.69
CA GLY A 250 -23.88 10.89 -8.63
C GLY A 250 -24.15 10.33 -7.24
N LEU A 251 -23.29 10.61 -6.25
CA LEU A 251 -23.53 10.23 -4.85
C LEU A 251 -24.78 10.90 -4.29
N ARG A 252 -25.52 10.18 -3.47
CA ARG A 252 -26.79 10.62 -2.87
C ARG A 252 -26.77 10.39 -1.36
N ALA A 253 -26.92 11.47 -0.60
CA ALA A 253 -27.10 11.43 0.84
C ALA A 253 -27.91 12.64 1.31
N PRO A 254 -28.87 12.51 2.24
CA PRO A 254 -29.71 13.62 2.72
C PRO A 254 -28.93 14.79 3.30
N LEU A 255 -27.79 14.52 3.96
CA LEU A 255 -26.91 15.56 4.51
C LEU A 255 -25.88 16.07 3.50
N GLY A 256 -26.00 15.65 2.24
CA GLY A 256 -25.15 16.07 1.13
C GLY A 256 -23.88 15.23 0.98
N VAL A 257 -23.09 15.66 -0.01
CA VAL A 257 -21.79 15.08 -0.36
C VAL A 257 -20.70 16.07 0.00
N TRP A 258 -19.73 15.62 0.79
CA TRP A 258 -18.64 16.46 1.28
C TRP A 258 -17.30 15.80 0.97
N GLY A 259 -16.26 16.60 0.80
CA GLY A 259 -14.92 16.08 0.54
C GLY A 259 -13.81 16.93 1.16
N CYS A 260 -12.60 16.42 1.07
CA CYS A 260 -11.34 17.14 1.31
C CYS A 260 -10.33 16.76 0.23
N ASN A 261 -9.26 17.56 0.05
CA ASN A 261 -8.19 17.24 -0.89
C ASN A 261 -7.23 16.20 -0.31
N GLY A 262 -6.73 15.31 -1.19
CA GLY A 262 -5.61 14.44 -0.90
C GLY A 262 -4.27 15.03 -1.36
N ASN A 263 -3.21 14.22 -1.29
CA ASN A 263 -1.89 14.68 -1.70
C ASN A 263 -1.74 14.80 -3.21
N HIS A 264 -2.51 14.04 -3.97
CA HIS A 264 -2.42 14.07 -5.43
C HIS A 264 -3.03 15.35 -6.01
N GLU A 265 -4.07 15.92 -5.42
CA GLU A 265 -4.57 17.25 -5.77
C GLU A 265 -3.53 18.32 -5.49
N ILE A 266 -2.88 18.29 -4.31
CA ILE A 266 -1.83 19.26 -3.95
C ILE A 266 -0.61 19.13 -4.89
N TYR A 267 -0.18 17.91 -5.21
CA TYR A 267 0.95 17.69 -6.13
C TYR A 267 0.64 18.11 -7.56
N ALA A 268 -0.61 17.95 -7.99
CA ALA A 268 -1.10 18.36 -9.29
C ALA A 268 -1.43 19.86 -9.36
N ARG A 269 -1.45 20.57 -8.22
CA ARG A 269 -1.96 21.95 -8.08
C ARG A 269 -3.41 22.08 -8.57
N ALA A 270 -4.22 21.09 -8.23
CA ALA A 270 -5.61 20.96 -8.65
C ALA A 270 -6.60 21.20 -7.51
N GLU A 271 -6.14 21.56 -6.31
CA GLU A 271 -6.95 21.73 -5.12
C GLU A 271 -8.03 22.82 -5.28
N ASP A 272 -7.69 23.95 -5.92
CA ASP A 272 -8.66 25.01 -6.20
C ASP A 272 -9.66 24.58 -7.26
N THR A 273 -9.19 23.86 -8.29
CA THR A 273 -10.05 23.31 -9.33
C THR A 273 -11.04 22.30 -8.74
N ALA A 274 -10.57 21.42 -7.83
CA ALA A 274 -11.43 20.47 -7.13
C ALA A 274 -12.55 21.19 -6.36
N GLN A 275 -12.21 22.23 -5.61
CA GLN A 275 -13.18 23.02 -4.84
C GLN A 275 -14.25 23.67 -5.74
N ILE A 276 -13.82 24.28 -6.84
CA ILE A 276 -14.73 24.91 -7.82
C ILE A 276 -15.67 23.86 -8.42
N LEU A 277 -15.15 22.73 -8.87
CA LEU A 277 -15.95 21.67 -9.48
C LEU A 277 -16.92 21.02 -8.50
N PHE A 278 -16.52 20.82 -7.24
CA PHE A 278 -17.42 20.35 -6.18
C PHE A 278 -18.58 21.33 -5.99
N ALA A 279 -18.30 22.62 -5.89
CA ALA A 279 -19.33 23.65 -5.74
C ALA A 279 -20.29 23.69 -6.93
N GLN A 280 -19.77 23.60 -8.17
CA GLN A 280 -20.57 23.53 -9.38
C GLN A 280 -21.47 22.27 -9.44
N ALA A 281 -21.02 21.17 -8.83
CA ALA A 281 -21.77 19.94 -8.72
C ALA A 281 -22.77 19.91 -7.54
N GLY A 282 -22.91 21.01 -6.79
CA GLY A 282 -23.77 21.08 -5.61
C GLY A 282 -23.21 20.34 -4.38
N MET A 283 -21.95 19.97 -4.42
CA MET A 283 -21.20 19.33 -3.31
C MET A 283 -20.33 20.35 -2.59
N LYS A 284 -19.74 19.97 -1.45
CA LYS A 284 -18.86 20.86 -0.68
C LYS A 284 -17.51 20.19 -0.44
N LEU A 285 -16.43 20.93 -0.70
CA LEU A 285 -15.06 20.51 -0.41
C LEU A 285 -14.48 21.46 0.64
N LEU A 286 -14.18 20.92 1.82
CA LEU A 286 -13.67 21.67 2.94
C LEU A 286 -12.14 21.74 2.92
N ARG A 287 -11.59 22.94 3.07
CA ARG A 287 -10.15 23.23 3.01
C ARG A 287 -9.70 24.00 4.24
N SER A 288 -9.44 23.32 5.33
CA SER A 288 -9.24 23.90 6.67
C SER A 288 -10.45 24.73 7.11
N GLU A 289 -11.61 24.14 6.90
CA GLU A 289 -12.93 24.70 7.17
C GLU A 289 -13.76 23.70 7.96
N ASN A 290 -14.83 24.18 8.57
CA ASN A 290 -15.82 23.35 9.24
C ASN A 290 -17.25 23.73 8.85
N ALA A 291 -18.16 22.78 9.06
CA ALA A 291 -19.59 22.99 8.86
C ALA A 291 -20.36 22.26 9.98
N GLN A 292 -21.35 22.94 10.52
CA GLN A 292 -22.31 22.30 11.42
C GLN A 292 -23.40 21.62 10.59
N LEU A 293 -23.60 20.32 10.83
CA LEU A 293 -24.65 19.52 10.22
C LEU A 293 -25.59 19.02 11.30
N THR A 294 -26.86 18.85 10.95
CA THR A 294 -27.90 18.37 11.85
C THR A 294 -28.52 17.10 11.30
N PHE A 295 -28.55 16.05 12.09
CA PHE A 295 -29.23 14.79 11.81
C PHE A 295 -30.27 14.56 12.91
N GLN A 296 -31.53 14.35 12.50
CA GLN A 296 -32.67 14.28 13.42
C GLN A 296 -32.67 15.48 14.39
N SER A 297 -32.48 15.24 15.67
CA SER A 297 -32.54 16.28 16.71
C SER A 297 -31.19 16.73 17.25
N ALA A 298 -30.07 16.26 16.65
CA ALA A 298 -28.73 16.55 17.15
C ALA A 298 -27.80 17.06 16.04
N SER A 299 -26.87 17.92 16.42
CA SER A 299 -25.88 18.49 15.53
C SER A 299 -24.49 17.91 15.78
N PHE A 300 -23.66 17.92 14.75
CA PHE A 300 -22.25 17.59 14.82
C PHE A 300 -21.45 18.56 13.93
N ASN A 301 -20.16 18.65 14.20
CA ASN A 301 -19.24 19.50 13.49
C ASN A 301 -18.42 18.64 12.49
N LEU A 302 -18.56 18.91 11.20
CA LEU A 302 -17.76 18.29 10.15
C LEU A 302 -16.61 19.22 9.80
N ILE A 303 -15.38 18.76 10.01
CA ILE A 303 -14.13 19.48 9.69
C ILE A 303 -13.49 18.83 8.49
N GLY A 304 -12.98 19.60 7.55
CA GLY A 304 -12.17 19.10 6.43
C GLY A 304 -10.88 19.89 6.29
N VAL A 305 -9.78 19.19 6.01
CA VAL A 305 -8.47 19.81 5.82
C VAL A 305 -7.85 19.34 4.51
N ASP A 306 -7.11 20.24 3.85
CA ASP A 306 -6.23 19.85 2.74
C ASP A 306 -5.12 18.91 3.26
N TYR A 307 -4.59 18.08 2.36
CA TYR A 307 -3.49 17.19 2.71
C TYR A 307 -2.31 17.94 3.32
N GLN A 308 -1.90 17.51 4.48
CA GLN A 308 -0.74 18.03 5.19
C GLN A 308 0.36 16.98 5.22
N ARG A 309 1.53 17.35 4.71
CA ARG A 309 2.71 16.48 4.73
C ARG A 309 3.49 16.68 6.01
N GLU A 310 3.92 15.60 6.62
CA GLU A 310 4.93 15.67 7.68
C GLU A 310 6.20 16.33 7.14
N ARG A 311 6.64 17.37 7.80
CA ARG A 311 7.87 18.11 7.48
C ARG A 311 8.75 18.15 8.70
N THR A 312 10.07 18.20 8.48
CA THR A 312 11.06 18.48 9.52
C THR A 312 11.65 19.84 9.23
N ASN A 313 11.50 20.77 10.17
CA ASN A 313 12.12 22.10 10.09
C ASN A 313 13.14 22.24 11.22
N GLY A 314 14.41 22.43 10.87
CA GLY A 314 15.49 22.54 11.87
C GLY A 314 15.63 21.32 12.81
N GLY A 315 15.33 20.10 12.32
CA GLY A 315 15.35 18.87 13.13
C GLY A 315 14.10 18.59 13.97
N ARG A 316 13.13 19.50 14.01
CA ARG A 316 11.84 19.32 14.69
C ARG A 316 10.78 18.89 13.67
N ARG A 317 9.97 17.88 14.01
CA ARG A 317 8.77 17.54 13.23
C ARG A 317 7.79 18.70 13.30
N VAL A 318 7.32 19.15 12.13
CA VAL A 318 6.21 20.10 12.05
C VAL A 318 4.93 19.31 12.34
N GLN A 319 4.18 19.79 13.32
CA GLN A 319 2.95 19.14 13.75
C GLN A 319 1.89 19.25 12.64
N LEU A 320 1.17 18.15 12.39
CA LEU A 320 -0.01 18.17 11.52
C LEU A 320 -1.17 18.90 12.21
N LEU A 321 -2.19 19.27 11.45
CA LEU A 321 -3.38 20.00 11.92
C LEU A 321 -3.06 21.34 12.61
N GLN A 322 -2.04 22.05 12.11
CA GLN A 322 -1.81 23.42 12.54
C GLN A 322 -3.01 24.29 12.15
N ASN A 323 -3.42 25.17 13.05
CA ASN A 323 -4.55 26.09 12.88
C ASN A 323 -5.93 25.41 12.76
N VAL A 324 -6.06 24.15 13.19
CA VAL A 324 -7.36 23.43 13.22
C VAL A 324 -8.08 23.64 14.56
N GLU A 325 -7.35 24.00 15.62
CA GLU A 325 -7.95 24.22 16.95
C GLU A 325 -9.18 25.15 16.94
N PRO A 326 -9.21 26.28 16.19
CA PRO A 326 -10.40 27.15 16.15
C PRO A 326 -11.62 26.51 15.46
N LEU A 327 -11.42 25.45 14.69
CA LEU A 327 -12.49 24.74 13.99
C LEU A 327 -13.17 23.69 14.87
N VAL A 328 -12.50 23.27 15.97
CA VAL A 328 -13.02 22.25 16.88
C VAL A 328 -14.09 22.84 17.78
N ARG A 329 -15.24 22.18 17.82
CA ARG A 329 -16.37 22.56 18.68
C ARG A 329 -16.34 21.70 19.95
N ARG A 330 -16.59 22.35 21.10
CA ARG A 330 -16.64 21.65 22.38
C ARG A 330 -18.07 21.29 22.83
N ASP A 331 -19.04 21.84 22.16
CA ASP A 331 -20.47 21.69 22.43
C ASP A 331 -21.16 20.61 21.60
N MET A 332 -20.43 20.01 20.68
CA MET A 332 -20.94 18.92 19.81
C MET A 332 -19.81 18.00 19.34
N PRO A 333 -20.12 16.76 18.91
CA PRO A 333 -19.10 15.86 18.35
C PRO A 333 -18.44 16.42 17.08
N ASN A 334 -17.13 16.17 16.94
CA ASN A 334 -16.33 16.58 15.81
C ASN A 334 -15.97 15.37 14.94
N ILE A 335 -16.22 15.46 13.64
CA ILE A 335 -15.82 14.49 12.63
C ILE A 335 -14.83 15.19 11.69
N LEU A 336 -13.61 14.66 11.59
CA LEU A 336 -12.55 15.21 10.76
C LEU A 336 -12.36 14.37 9.48
N MET A 337 -12.43 15.00 8.33
CA MET A 337 -11.90 14.48 7.08
C MET A 337 -10.45 14.95 6.93
N SER A 338 -9.51 14.02 7.00
CA SER A 338 -8.09 14.25 6.75
C SER A 338 -7.54 13.09 5.94
N HIS A 339 -7.17 13.34 4.70
CA HIS A 339 -6.65 12.29 3.82
C HIS A 339 -5.45 11.55 4.45
N ASN A 340 -4.55 12.28 5.15
CA ASN A 340 -3.39 11.70 5.82
C ASN A 340 -3.75 11.09 7.19
N PRO A 341 -3.66 9.76 7.38
CA PRO A 341 -4.00 9.11 8.64
C PRO A 341 -3.07 9.49 9.81
N ASN A 342 -1.85 9.95 9.53
CA ASN A 342 -0.92 10.39 10.58
C ASN A 342 -1.40 11.64 11.33
N ALA A 343 -2.40 12.35 10.80
CA ALA A 343 -3.08 13.45 11.48
C ALA A 343 -3.86 13.00 12.74
N PHE A 344 -4.20 11.72 12.87
CA PHE A 344 -5.03 11.19 13.94
C PHE A 344 -4.44 11.42 15.34
N ASN A 345 -3.12 11.33 15.48
CA ASN A 345 -2.49 11.59 16.77
C ASN A 345 -2.83 12.99 17.28
N ARG A 346 -2.71 13.98 16.39
CA ARG A 346 -3.03 15.37 16.74
C ARG A 346 -4.54 15.61 16.84
N ALA A 347 -5.34 14.95 16.02
CA ALA A 347 -6.80 15.03 16.12
C ALA A 347 -7.31 14.59 17.49
N ALA A 348 -6.82 13.48 18.02
CA ALA A 348 -7.15 12.99 19.36
C ALA A 348 -6.72 13.95 20.45
N GLU A 349 -5.55 14.61 20.33
CA GLU A 349 -5.09 15.66 21.26
C GLU A 349 -5.98 16.89 21.22
N LEU A 350 -6.52 17.24 20.06
CA LEU A 350 -7.45 18.37 19.89
C LEU A 350 -8.87 18.06 20.39
N GLY A 351 -9.17 16.82 20.75
CA GLY A 351 -10.49 16.39 21.20
C GLY A 351 -11.46 16.09 20.05
N ILE A 352 -10.96 15.70 18.90
CA ILE A 352 -11.77 15.25 17.76
C ILE A 352 -12.09 13.77 17.95
N GLU A 353 -13.37 13.45 17.97
CA GLU A 353 -13.88 12.12 18.33
C GLU A 353 -13.70 11.10 17.19
N LEU A 354 -13.89 11.53 15.93
CA LEU A 354 -13.79 10.66 14.76
C LEU A 354 -12.95 11.32 13.65
N THR A 355 -11.96 10.59 13.15
CA THR A 355 -11.18 10.95 11.97
C THR A 355 -11.44 9.96 10.83
N LEU A 356 -11.65 10.46 9.61
CA LEU A 356 -11.83 9.66 8.42
C LEU A 356 -10.70 9.96 7.44
N ALA A 357 -9.97 8.92 7.06
CA ALA A 357 -8.75 9.04 6.25
C ALA A 357 -8.71 8.00 5.11
N GLY A 358 -7.78 8.21 4.16
CA GLY A 358 -7.42 7.29 3.10
C GLY A 358 -5.91 7.16 2.99
N HIS A 359 -5.35 7.48 1.80
CA HIS A 359 -3.92 7.67 1.51
C HIS A 359 -3.07 6.40 1.42
N THR A 360 -3.34 5.40 2.22
CA THR A 360 -2.47 4.23 2.38
C THR A 360 -2.77 3.14 1.37
N HIS A 361 -3.94 3.16 0.74
CA HIS A 361 -4.49 2.07 -0.08
C HIS A 361 -4.49 0.70 0.63
N GLY A 362 -4.46 0.68 1.97
CA GLY A 362 -4.20 -0.54 2.74
C GLY A 362 -2.83 -1.16 2.45
N GLY A 363 -1.93 -0.36 1.83
CA GLY A 363 -0.64 -0.79 1.31
C GLY A 363 -0.69 -1.38 -0.09
N GLN A 364 -1.88 -1.45 -0.70
CA GLN A 364 -2.15 -1.93 -2.08
C GLN A 364 -1.74 -3.40 -2.32
N ILE A 365 -0.63 -3.83 -1.72
CA ILE A 365 -0.17 -5.22 -1.69
C ILE A 365 0.01 -5.61 -0.23
N GLN A 366 -0.71 -6.65 0.18
CA GLN A 366 -0.62 -7.21 1.52
C GLN A 366 -0.50 -8.73 1.43
N VAL A 367 0.44 -9.30 2.14
CA VAL A 367 0.62 -10.75 2.24
C VAL A 367 0.42 -11.14 3.70
N GLU A 368 -0.46 -12.11 3.95
CA GLU A 368 -0.67 -12.67 5.27
C GLU A 368 0.18 -13.92 5.44
N ILE A 369 1.08 -13.91 6.43
CA ILE A 369 1.96 -15.02 6.78
C ILE A 369 1.82 -15.27 8.27
N LEU A 370 1.34 -16.44 8.66
CA LEU A 370 1.18 -16.85 10.08
C LEU A 370 0.49 -15.76 10.92
N ASP A 371 -0.69 -15.34 10.49
CA ASP A 371 -1.53 -14.30 11.11
C ASP A 371 -0.90 -12.88 11.15
N HIS A 372 0.27 -12.70 10.51
CA HIS A 372 0.87 -11.38 10.34
C HIS A 372 0.62 -10.82 8.95
N ARG A 373 -0.03 -9.66 8.92
CA ARG A 373 -0.26 -8.91 7.68
C ARG A 373 0.93 -8.03 7.38
N LEU A 374 1.69 -8.40 6.36
CA LEU A 374 2.85 -7.64 5.88
C LEU A 374 2.41 -6.72 4.74
N SER A 375 2.58 -5.42 4.94
CA SER A 375 2.28 -4.40 3.95
C SER A 375 3.40 -3.35 3.93
N PRO A 376 3.81 -2.86 2.76
CA PRO A 376 4.79 -1.77 2.65
C PRO A 376 4.36 -0.49 3.37
N ALA A 377 3.06 -0.21 3.49
CA ALA A 377 2.54 0.97 4.17
C ALA A 377 2.89 1.02 5.67
N ARG A 378 3.16 -0.13 6.32
CA ARG A 378 3.60 -0.19 7.73
C ARG A 378 4.94 0.48 8.00
N PHE A 379 5.76 0.70 6.97
CA PHE A 379 7.00 1.47 7.08
C PHE A 379 6.79 2.98 7.07
N ILE A 380 5.56 3.43 6.74
CA ILE A 380 5.20 4.84 6.57
C ILE A 380 4.25 5.30 7.68
N THR A 381 3.33 4.43 8.10
CA THR A 381 2.29 4.75 9.09
C THR A 381 1.91 3.54 9.94
N ASP A 382 1.51 3.80 11.18
CA ASP A 382 0.89 2.80 12.06
C ASP A 382 -0.59 2.55 11.69
N TYR A 383 -1.21 3.47 10.95
CA TYR A 383 -2.62 3.46 10.57
C TYR A 383 -2.80 3.06 9.10
N VAL A 384 -2.71 1.75 8.82
CA VAL A 384 -2.67 1.26 7.42
C VAL A 384 -4.07 1.11 6.82
N ALA A 385 -5.01 0.48 7.49
CA ALA A 385 -6.38 0.28 7.04
C ALA A 385 -7.30 -0.17 8.17
N GLY A 386 -8.57 0.24 8.13
CA GLY A 386 -9.58 -0.15 9.11
C GLY A 386 -9.67 0.78 10.30
N LEU A 387 -10.24 0.29 11.39
CA LEU A 387 -10.56 1.05 12.59
C LEU A 387 -9.44 0.96 13.62
N TYR A 388 -9.03 2.13 14.14
CA TYR A 388 -8.10 2.26 15.26
C TYR A 388 -8.66 3.20 16.31
N HIS A 389 -8.19 3.04 17.55
CA HIS A 389 -8.58 3.86 18.68
C HIS A 389 -7.36 4.38 19.41
N ARG A 390 -7.50 5.56 20.02
CA ARG A 390 -6.47 6.12 20.89
C ARG A 390 -7.11 6.99 21.97
N PRO A 391 -6.51 7.06 23.18
CA PRO A 391 -6.98 7.97 24.22
C PRO A 391 -6.99 9.42 23.73
N MET A 392 -8.07 10.15 23.98
CA MET A 392 -8.16 11.58 23.72
C MET A 392 -7.26 12.33 24.71
N PHE A 393 -6.69 13.43 24.28
CA PHE A 393 -5.80 14.29 25.11
C PHE A 393 -4.51 13.60 25.59
N ALA A 394 -4.08 12.48 25.00
CA ALA A 394 -2.81 11.86 25.28
C ALA A 394 -1.71 12.39 24.33
N PRO A 395 -0.52 12.81 24.85
CA PRO A 395 0.58 13.22 23.99
C PRO A 395 1.04 12.07 23.09
N ALA A 396 1.54 12.40 21.90
CA ALA A 396 2.04 11.39 20.94
C ALA A 396 3.22 10.59 21.54
N PRO A 397 3.34 9.30 21.26
CA PRO A 397 4.37 8.43 21.84
C PRO A 397 5.82 8.91 21.60
N ASN A 398 6.06 9.66 20.52
CA ASN A 398 7.40 10.12 20.14
C ASN A 398 7.84 11.44 20.81
N ASP A 399 6.96 12.14 21.52
CA ASP A 399 7.33 13.39 22.21
C ASP A 399 8.06 13.12 23.54
N ARG A 400 8.07 11.88 24.02
CA ARG A 400 8.78 11.47 25.26
C ARG A 400 10.31 11.45 25.13
N ALA A 401 10.86 11.40 23.92
CA ALA A 401 12.30 11.38 23.70
C ALA A 401 12.96 12.78 23.75
N ALA A 402 12.19 13.86 23.70
CA ALA A 402 12.69 15.23 23.69
C ALA A 402 12.66 15.93 25.07
N SER A 403 12.12 15.30 26.13
CA SER A 403 11.91 15.93 27.44
C SER A 403 12.93 15.57 28.52
N ASN A 404 14.09 14.97 28.15
CA ASN A 404 15.19 14.81 29.10
C ASN A 404 16.05 16.08 29.15
N GLY A 405 15.58 17.07 29.86
CA GLY A 405 16.32 18.30 30.13
C GLY A 405 15.57 19.23 31.09
N SER A 406 15.93 19.16 32.38
CA SER A 406 15.65 20.07 33.46
C SER A 406 14.20 20.18 33.98
N ALA A 407 14.03 19.55 35.12
CA ALA A 407 12.96 19.90 36.06
C ALA A 407 13.08 21.36 36.49
N PHE A 408 12.06 22.19 36.18
CA PHE A 408 11.75 23.39 36.90
C PHE A 408 10.30 23.24 37.36
N GLU A 409 10.15 22.91 38.61
CA GLU A 409 8.86 22.97 39.32
C GLU A 409 8.40 24.44 39.38
N THR A 410 7.36 24.76 38.62
CA THR A 410 6.51 25.93 38.95
C THR A 410 5.09 25.45 39.11
N SER A 411 4.64 25.50 40.33
CA SER A 411 3.26 25.32 40.79
C SER A 411 2.34 26.33 40.10
N HIS A 412 1.70 25.91 38.99
CA HIS A 412 0.47 26.55 38.52
C HIS A 412 -0.53 25.43 38.26
N GLY A 413 -1.68 25.55 38.91
CA GLY A 413 -2.75 24.57 38.92
C GLY A 413 -3.09 24.11 37.51
N SER A 414 -3.15 22.79 37.32
CA SER A 414 -3.46 22.15 36.05
C SER A 414 -4.86 22.57 35.59
N LEU A 415 -4.90 23.44 34.58
CA LEU A 415 -6.12 23.81 33.83
C LEU A 415 -6.57 22.69 32.84
N PHE A 416 -5.98 21.53 32.93
CA PHE A 416 -6.39 20.39 32.09
C PHE A 416 -7.33 19.51 32.91
N PRO A 417 -8.56 19.23 32.40
CA PRO A 417 -9.44 18.28 33.04
C PRO A 417 -8.76 16.92 33.11
N SER A 418 -8.99 16.20 34.19
CA SER A 418 -8.54 14.82 34.41
C SER A 418 -8.71 13.98 33.19
N ARG A 419 -7.70 13.12 32.88
CA ARG A 419 -7.66 12.17 31.76
C ARG A 419 -9.04 11.56 31.53
N SER A 420 -9.72 11.99 30.47
CA SER A 420 -10.94 11.37 30.01
C SER A 420 -10.57 9.94 29.56
N SER A 421 -11.34 8.95 30.01
CA SER A 421 -11.25 7.57 29.50
C SER A 421 -11.78 7.46 28.06
N ALA A 422 -12.21 8.56 27.46
CA ALA A 422 -12.77 8.63 26.13
C ALA A 422 -11.72 8.31 25.05
N LEU A 423 -12.10 7.46 24.11
CA LEU A 423 -11.24 7.06 22.98
C LEU A 423 -11.69 7.80 21.72
N ALA A 424 -10.76 8.49 21.06
CA ALA A 424 -10.93 8.92 19.68
C ALA A 424 -10.79 7.73 18.75
N SER A 425 -11.52 7.77 17.63
CA SER A 425 -11.51 6.75 16.59
C SER A 425 -10.97 7.31 15.28
N ILE A 426 -10.21 6.53 14.53
CA ILE A 426 -9.92 6.76 13.11
C ILE A 426 -10.35 5.57 12.29
N TYR A 427 -10.98 5.84 11.15
CA TYR A 427 -11.16 4.84 10.11
C TYR A 427 -10.32 5.20 8.88
N VAL A 428 -9.48 4.26 8.45
CA VAL A 428 -8.62 4.41 7.27
C VAL A 428 -9.17 3.53 6.15
N ASN A 429 -9.73 4.17 5.13
CA ASN A 429 -10.29 3.51 3.95
C ASN A 429 -9.17 3.03 3.03
N ARG A 430 -9.34 1.85 2.41
CA ARG A 430 -8.36 1.26 1.49
C ARG A 430 -8.37 1.86 0.09
N GLY A 431 -9.30 2.78 -0.17
CA GLY A 431 -9.44 3.44 -1.46
C GLY A 431 -10.01 2.58 -2.58
N LEU A 432 -10.43 3.25 -3.64
CA LEU A 432 -11.01 2.61 -4.84
C LEU A 432 -9.95 2.32 -5.91
N GLY A 433 -9.08 3.27 -6.19
CA GLY A 433 -8.07 3.20 -7.25
C GLY A 433 -6.75 2.58 -6.82
N THR A 434 -5.71 2.84 -7.60
CA THR A 434 -4.35 2.37 -7.36
C THR A 434 -3.35 3.47 -7.65
N VAL A 435 -2.21 3.47 -6.95
CA VAL A 435 -1.08 4.38 -7.18
C VAL A 435 0.15 3.59 -7.62
N GLY A 436 0.87 4.10 -8.61
CA GLY A 436 2.07 3.43 -9.15
C GLY A 436 1.69 2.21 -9.98
N ALA A 437 1.84 1.01 -9.45
CA ALA A 437 1.43 -0.21 -10.15
C ALA A 437 -0.09 -0.43 -10.00
N PRO A 438 -0.84 -0.63 -11.09
CA PRO A 438 -2.29 -0.85 -11.04
C PRO A 438 -2.64 -2.28 -10.61
N VAL A 439 -2.15 -2.68 -9.45
CA VAL A 439 -2.32 -4.01 -8.87
C VAL A 439 -2.81 -3.87 -7.44
N ARG A 440 -3.79 -4.67 -7.07
CA ARG A 440 -4.16 -4.92 -5.69
C ARG A 440 -3.98 -6.39 -5.38
N LEU A 441 -3.44 -6.70 -4.20
CA LEU A 441 -3.24 -8.08 -3.77
C LEU A 441 -3.47 -8.20 -2.27
N GLY A 442 -4.48 -8.96 -1.87
CA GLY A 442 -4.93 -9.11 -0.48
C GLY A 442 -5.56 -7.83 0.09
N VAL A 443 -5.83 -6.84 -0.77
CA VAL A 443 -6.40 -5.53 -0.40
C VAL A 443 -7.35 -5.07 -1.50
N PRO A 444 -8.53 -5.67 -1.64
CA PRO A 444 -9.53 -5.25 -2.62
C PRO A 444 -9.96 -3.80 -2.39
N PRO A 445 -10.45 -3.10 -3.44
CA PRO A 445 -11.00 -1.76 -3.33
C PRO A 445 -12.19 -1.71 -2.37
N GLU A 446 -12.33 -0.61 -1.64
CA GLU A 446 -13.26 -0.52 -0.52
C GLU A 446 -14.23 0.65 -0.67
N ILE A 447 -15.51 0.35 -0.41
CA ILE A 447 -16.57 1.30 -0.13
C ILE A 447 -17.00 1.05 1.31
N THR A 448 -16.92 2.06 2.20
CA THR A 448 -17.22 1.85 3.61
C THR A 448 -18.53 2.48 4.00
N LEU A 449 -19.37 1.74 4.70
CA LEU A 449 -20.51 2.26 5.44
C LEU A 449 -20.18 2.26 6.93
N LEU A 450 -20.03 3.45 7.49
CA LEU A 450 -19.81 3.66 8.91
C LEU A 450 -21.14 3.94 9.60
N THR A 451 -21.38 3.29 10.73
CA THR A 451 -22.57 3.55 11.56
C THR A 451 -22.11 4.07 12.91
N LEU A 452 -22.51 5.27 13.29
CA LEU A 452 -22.13 5.85 14.58
C LEU A 452 -22.85 5.13 15.72
N ARG A 453 -22.11 4.83 16.79
CA ARG A 453 -22.59 4.19 18.02
C ARG A 453 -22.13 4.96 19.24
N ARG A 454 -22.93 5.00 20.25
CA ARG A 454 -22.53 5.55 21.56
C ARG A 454 -21.50 4.62 22.19
N ALA A 455 -20.36 5.19 22.60
CA ALA A 455 -19.31 4.44 23.29
C ALA A 455 -19.60 4.30 24.80
#